data_0a6d5ce982ce503c80caecbb144a2ea0
#
_entry.id   0a6d5ce982ce503c80caecbb144a2ea0
#
_cell.length_a   1.000
_cell.length_b   1.000
_cell.length_c   1.000
_cell.angle_alpha   90.00
_cell.angle_beta   90.00
_cell.angle_gamma   90.00
#
_symmetry.space_group_name_H-M   'P 1'
#
loop_
_entity.id
_entity.type
_entity.pdbx_description
1 polymer ?
#
loop_
_entity_poly.entity_id
_entity_poly.type
_entity_poly.pdbx_seq_one_letter_code
_entity_poly.pdbx_strand_id
1 'polypeptide(L)'
;MDESRPIFLQIAELIENDIISGALTEETQVPSTNEFAAFYRINPATAGKGVNLLVDEGILYKKRGIGMFVAAGAQSRLKTDRREQFQHEFVRPLVEEASKLGITAAQLSEMIDKEGSK
;
A
#
# COMPACT_ATOMS: atom_id res chain seq x y z
N MET A 1 -15.16 -4.21 3.78
CA MET A 1 -14.11 -4.27 2.75
C MET A 1 -14.73 -4.49 1.39
N ASP A 2 -14.01 -4.08 0.37
CA ASP A 2 -14.45 -4.25 -1.02
C ASP A 2 -14.49 -5.74 -1.40
N GLU A 3 -15.66 -6.23 -1.82
CA GLU A 3 -15.85 -7.64 -2.18
C GLU A 3 -15.35 -7.98 -3.59
N SER A 4 -15.04 -6.97 -4.41
CA SER A 4 -14.55 -7.20 -5.78
C SER A 4 -13.10 -7.67 -5.82
N ARG A 5 -12.38 -7.58 -4.70
CA ARG A 5 -10.97 -7.94 -4.58
C ARG A 5 -10.76 -8.90 -3.43
N PRO A 6 -9.79 -9.83 -3.51
CA PRO A 6 -9.50 -10.73 -2.41
C PRO A 6 -9.23 -9.97 -1.10
N ILE A 7 -9.87 -10.38 -0.02
CA ILE A 7 -9.75 -9.71 1.28
C ILE A 7 -8.30 -9.74 1.77
N PHE A 8 -7.58 -10.84 1.57
CA PHE A 8 -6.19 -10.93 2.04
C PHE A 8 -5.27 -9.90 1.39
N LEU A 9 -5.52 -9.54 0.13
CA LEU A 9 -4.75 -8.49 -0.56
C LEU A 9 -5.08 -7.12 0.02
N GLN A 10 -6.33 -6.88 0.38
CA GLN A 10 -6.74 -5.62 1.02
C GLN A 10 -6.10 -5.47 2.40
N ILE A 11 -5.97 -6.56 3.16
CA ILE A 11 -5.27 -6.55 4.45
C ILE A 11 -3.80 -6.20 4.26
N ALA A 12 -3.14 -6.81 3.28
CA ALA A 12 -1.74 -6.49 2.98
C ALA A 12 -1.58 -5.01 2.62
N GLU A 13 -2.47 -4.46 1.80
CA GLU A 13 -2.45 -3.04 1.42
C GLU A 13 -2.65 -2.10 2.59
N LEU A 14 -3.55 -2.44 3.53
CA LEU A 14 -3.77 -1.63 4.72
C LEU A 14 -2.49 -1.54 5.56
N ILE A 15 -1.80 -2.65 5.74
CA ILE A 15 -0.54 -2.68 6.47
C ILE A 15 0.53 -1.87 5.73
N GLU A 16 0.64 -2.05 4.41
CA GLU A 16 1.57 -1.28 3.59
C GLU A 16 1.31 0.22 3.68
N ASN A 17 0.05 0.64 3.62
CA ASN A 17 -0.32 2.05 3.77
C ASN A 17 0.14 2.61 5.11
N ASP A 18 -0.01 1.86 6.18
CA ASP A 18 0.41 2.28 7.52
C ASP A 18 1.94 2.38 7.63
N ILE A 19 2.67 1.53 6.93
CA ILE A 19 4.13 1.61 6.87
C ILE A 19 4.56 2.84 6.05
N ILE A 20 3.93 3.06 4.90
CA ILE A 20 4.23 4.20 4.04
C ILE A 20 3.96 5.53 4.75
N SER A 21 2.85 5.63 5.47
CA SER A 21 2.48 6.85 6.19
C SER A 21 3.29 7.09 7.45
N GLY A 22 3.98 6.06 7.95
CA GLY A 22 4.72 6.14 9.20
C GLY A 22 3.91 5.78 10.45
N ALA A 23 2.66 5.34 10.27
CA ALA A 23 1.84 4.86 11.38
C ALA A 23 2.43 3.57 11.99
N LEU A 24 3.02 2.72 11.13
CA LEU A 24 3.81 1.57 11.56
C LEU A 24 5.26 1.83 11.16
N THR A 25 6.12 2.03 12.16
CA THR A 25 7.53 2.34 11.92
C THR A 25 8.39 1.08 11.87
N GLU A 26 9.55 1.20 11.23
CA GLU A 26 10.50 0.09 11.09
C GLU A 26 10.93 -0.45 12.46
N GLU A 27 11.13 -1.76 12.53
CA GLU A 27 11.54 -2.48 13.74
C GLU A 27 10.53 -2.45 14.88
N THR A 28 9.29 -2.01 14.63
CA THR A 28 8.23 -2.04 15.63
C THR A 28 7.28 -3.20 15.38
N GLN A 29 6.66 -3.68 16.45
CA GLN A 29 5.74 -4.79 16.39
C GLN A 29 4.42 -4.37 15.74
N VAL A 30 3.93 -5.19 14.81
CA VAL A 30 2.61 -4.99 14.22
C VAL A 30 1.57 -5.78 15.01
N PRO A 31 0.28 -5.41 14.91
CA PRO A 31 -0.78 -6.21 15.54
C PRO A 31 -0.73 -7.67 15.07
N SER A 32 -1.11 -8.59 15.93
CA SER A 32 -1.16 -10.01 15.57
C SER A 32 -2.23 -10.28 14.52
N THR A 33 -2.11 -11.43 13.84
CA THR A 33 -3.14 -11.88 12.90
C THR A 33 -4.53 -11.92 13.54
N ASN A 34 -4.61 -12.40 14.78
CA ASN A 34 -5.89 -12.46 15.49
C ASN A 34 -6.44 -11.08 15.82
N GLU A 35 -5.56 -10.12 16.15
CA GLU A 35 -5.97 -8.74 16.38
C GLU A 35 -6.51 -8.09 15.10
N PHE A 36 -5.85 -8.30 13.96
CA PHE A 36 -6.35 -7.84 12.67
C PHE A 36 -7.71 -8.46 12.34
N ALA A 37 -7.83 -9.77 12.53
CA ALA A 37 -9.08 -10.48 12.25
C ALA A 37 -10.23 -9.94 13.09
N ALA A 38 -10.00 -9.70 14.38
CA ALA A 38 -11.01 -9.15 15.28
C ALA A 38 -11.38 -7.72 14.91
N PHE A 39 -10.39 -6.88 14.62
CA PHE A 39 -10.61 -5.47 14.28
C PHE A 39 -11.42 -5.31 13.00
N TYR A 40 -11.09 -6.05 11.96
CA TYR A 40 -11.77 -5.95 10.67
C TYR A 40 -12.94 -6.92 10.53
N ARG A 41 -13.21 -7.75 11.53
CA ARG A 41 -14.28 -8.75 11.53
C ARG A 41 -14.19 -9.71 10.34
N ILE A 42 -13.01 -10.27 10.15
CA ILE A 42 -12.73 -11.22 9.08
C ILE A 42 -12.20 -12.53 9.63
N ASN A 43 -12.17 -13.55 8.78
CA ASN A 43 -11.64 -14.85 9.15
C ASN A 43 -10.14 -14.75 9.47
N PRO A 44 -9.68 -15.28 10.62
CA PRO A 44 -8.26 -15.27 10.99
C PRO A 44 -7.34 -15.89 9.94
N ALA A 45 -7.77 -16.93 9.24
CA ALA A 45 -6.98 -17.55 8.18
C ALA A 45 -6.77 -16.57 7.01
N THR A 46 -7.78 -15.79 6.67
CA THR A 46 -7.68 -14.77 5.63
C THR A 46 -6.75 -13.63 6.05
N ALA A 47 -6.86 -13.17 7.29
CA ALA A 47 -5.95 -12.17 7.84
C ALA A 47 -4.51 -12.68 7.81
N GLY A 48 -4.31 -13.94 8.22
CA GLY A 48 -2.99 -14.58 8.21
C GLY A 48 -2.39 -14.67 6.82
N LYS A 49 -3.21 -14.94 5.81
CA LYS A 49 -2.74 -14.98 4.42
C LYS A 49 -2.21 -13.62 3.96
N GLY A 50 -2.90 -12.53 4.32
CA GLY A 50 -2.45 -11.18 4.01
C GLY A 50 -1.14 -10.81 4.71
N VAL A 51 -1.06 -11.12 6.00
CA VAL A 51 0.17 -10.88 6.78
C VAL A 51 1.33 -11.70 6.25
N ASN A 52 1.11 -12.98 5.95
CA ASN A 52 2.16 -13.88 5.45
C ASN A 52 2.66 -13.46 4.08
N LEU A 53 1.81 -12.87 3.24
CA LEU A 53 2.25 -12.32 1.97
C LEU A 53 3.36 -11.26 2.18
N LEU A 54 3.19 -10.38 3.16
CA LEU A 54 4.17 -9.35 3.47
C LEU A 54 5.44 -9.94 4.11
N VAL A 55 5.32 -11.02 4.86
CA VAL A 55 6.48 -11.75 5.38
C VAL A 55 7.27 -12.36 4.22
N ASP A 56 6.59 -12.99 3.28
CA ASP A 56 7.23 -13.60 2.10
C ASP A 56 7.95 -12.55 1.25
N GLU A 57 7.41 -11.35 1.19
CA GLU A 57 8.01 -10.23 0.45
C GLU A 57 9.13 -9.52 1.22
N GLY A 58 9.35 -9.88 2.48
CA GLY A 58 10.38 -9.25 3.30
C GLY A 58 10.02 -7.89 3.86
N ILE A 59 8.75 -7.51 3.80
CA ILE A 59 8.25 -6.25 4.39
C ILE A 59 8.05 -6.40 5.88
N LEU A 60 7.57 -7.56 6.31
CA LEU A 60 7.47 -7.93 7.71
C LEU A 60 8.39 -9.11 7.99
N TYR A 61 8.79 -9.27 9.24
CA TYR A 61 9.53 -10.46 9.65
C TYR A 61 8.99 -10.96 11.00
N LYS A 62 9.14 -12.24 11.21
CA LYS A 62 8.60 -12.91 12.39
C LYS A 62 9.71 -13.14 13.42
N LYS A 63 9.46 -12.75 14.68
CA LYS A 63 10.28 -13.13 15.80
C LYS A 63 9.55 -14.23 16.56
N ARG A 64 10.12 -15.43 16.55
CA ARG A 64 9.50 -16.60 17.13
C ARG A 64 9.13 -16.38 18.58
N GLY A 65 7.88 -16.63 18.93
CA GLY A 65 7.37 -16.48 20.30
C GLY A 65 7.09 -15.04 20.72
N ILE A 66 7.37 -14.06 19.86
CA ILE A 66 7.17 -12.63 20.19
C ILE A 66 6.12 -12.00 19.29
N GLY A 67 6.23 -12.17 17.97
CA GLY A 67 5.27 -11.59 17.03
C GLY A 67 5.93 -11.19 15.73
N MET A 68 5.25 -10.30 15.01
CA MET A 68 5.70 -9.79 13.72
C MET A 68 6.12 -8.33 13.82
N PHE A 69 7.13 -7.97 13.04
CA PHE A 69 7.75 -6.65 13.09
C PHE A 69 7.94 -6.12 11.68
N VAL A 70 7.94 -4.79 11.55
CA VAL A 70 8.24 -4.13 10.28
C VAL A 70 9.74 -4.23 10.02
N ALA A 71 10.11 -4.74 8.84
CA ALA A 71 11.53 -4.90 8.48
C ALA A 71 12.22 -3.55 8.27
N ALA A 72 13.51 -3.50 8.56
CA ALA A 72 14.33 -2.33 8.25
C ALA A 72 14.29 -2.08 6.73
N GLY A 73 14.14 -0.81 6.34
CA GLY A 73 14.07 -0.43 4.93
C GLY A 73 12.72 -0.65 4.26
N ALA A 74 11.72 -1.18 4.99
CA ALA A 74 10.41 -1.49 4.41
C ALA A 74 9.71 -0.25 3.87
N GLN A 75 9.72 0.87 4.58
CA GLN A 75 9.06 2.09 4.14
C GLN A 75 9.63 2.58 2.81
N SER A 76 10.95 2.66 2.72
CA SER A 76 11.63 3.13 1.51
C SER A 76 11.34 2.21 0.32
N ARG A 77 11.41 0.91 0.54
CA ARG A 77 11.13 -0.08 -0.50
C ARG A 77 9.69 0.01 -1.00
N LEU A 78 8.73 0.13 -0.08
CA LEU A 78 7.31 0.26 -0.46
C LEU A 78 7.06 1.56 -1.23
N LYS A 79 7.67 2.66 -0.82
CA LYS A 79 7.54 3.94 -1.54
C LYS A 79 8.10 3.84 -2.96
N THR A 80 9.25 3.21 -3.13
CA THR A 80 9.86 3.02 -4.45
C THR A 80 8.95 2.18 -5.35
N ASP A 81 8.46 1.05 -4.85
CA ASP A 81 7.57 0.18 -5.61
C ASP A 81 6.27 0.90 -5.99
N ARG A 82 5.70 1.68 -5.08
CA ARG A 82 4.47 2.44 -5.35
C ARG A 82 4.67 3.56 -6.34
N ARG A 83 5.84 4.19 -6.35
CA ARG A 83 6.16 5.22 -7.34
C ARG A 83 6.19 4.64 -8.75
N GLU A 84 6.73 3.45 -8.92
CA GLU A 84 6.72 2.75 -10.20
C GLU A 84 5.30 2.41 -10.65
N GLN A 85 4.49 1.88 -9.74
CA GLN A 85 3.07 1.60 -10.00
C GLN A 85 2.32 2.87 -10.36
N PHE A 86 2.56 3.95 -9.63
CA PHE A 86 1.94 5.25 -9.88
C PHE A 86 2.25 5.74 -11.29
N GLN A 87 3.51 5.61 -11.74
CA GLN A 87 3.91 5.98 -13.07
C GLN A 87 3.10 5.21 -14.13
N HIS A 88 2.98 3.89 -13.98
CA HIS A 88 2.27 3.03 -14.93
C HIS A 88 0.76 3.16 -14.87
N GLU A 89 0.19 3.23 -13.68
CA GLU A 89 -1.25 3.18 -13.49
C GLU A 89 -1.95 4.52 -13.61
N PHE A 90 -1.24 5.61 -13.31
CA PHE A 90 -1.85 6.94 -13.29
C PHE A 90 -1.20 7.92 -14.25
N VAL A 91 0.12 8.03 -14.26
CA VAL A 91 0.79 9.04 -15.07
C VAL A 91 0.72 8.70 -16.56
N ARG A 92 1.04 7.49 -16.94
CA ARG A 92 0.97 7.06 -18.34
C ARG A 92 -0.43 7.21 -18.91
N PRO A 93 -1.49 6.67 -18.30
CA PRO A 93 -2.86 6.88 -18.80
C PRO A 93 -3.27 8.34 -18.84
N LEU A 94 -2.85 9.13 -17.86
CA LEU A 94 -3.11 10.57 -17.83
C LEU A 94 -2.54 11.25 -19.07
N VAL A 95 -1.28 10.98 -19.39
CA VAL A 95 -0.59 11.57 -20.54
C VAL A 95 -1.23 11.10 -21.86
N GLU A 96 -1.56 9.83 -21.97
CA GLU A 96 -2.21 9.28 -23.15
C GLU A 96 -3.59 9.92 -23.40
N GLU A 97 -4.38 10.08 -22.35
CA GLU A 97 -5.70 10.71 -22.45
C GLU A 97 -5.59 12.19 -22.80
N ALA A 98 -4.65 12.90 -22.17
CA ALA A 98 -4.40 14.31 -22.46
C ALA A 98 -4.03 14.51 -23.95
N SER A 99 -3.22 13.61 -24.49
CA SER A 99 -2.84 13.65 -25.89
C SER A 99 -4.05 13.52 -26.81
N LYS A 100 -4.98 12.60 -26.49
CA LYS A 100 -6.21 12.41 -27.27
C LYS A 100 -7.11 13.65 -27.26
N LEU A 101 -7.09 14.38 -26.16
CA LEU A 101 -7.94 15.57 -25.98
C LEU A 101 -7.27 16.86 -26.43
N GLY A 102 -6.05 16.79 -26.98
CA GLY A 102 -5.33 17.97 -27.42
C GLY A 102 -4.84 18.85 -26.27
N ILE A 103 -4.71 18.28 -25.06
CA ILE A 103 -4.21 19.00 -23.89
C ILE A 103 -2.69 18.99 -23.95
N THR A 104 -2.08 20.20 -23.98
CA THR A 104 -0.62 20.33 -23.97
C THR A 104 -0.05 20.05 -22.58
N ALA A 105 1.25 19.79 -22.52
CA ALA A 105 1.95 19.60 -21.24
C ALA A 105 1.78 20.80 -20.32
N ALA A 106 1.84 22.01 -20.87
CA ALA A 106 1.64 23.24 -20.09
C ALA A 106 0.22 23.34 -19.53
N GLN A 107 -0.79 23.02 -20.34
CA GLN A 107 -2.18 23.00 -19.89
C GLN A 107 -2.41 21.94 -18.83
N LEU A 108 -1.81 20.76 -19.01
CA LEU A 108 -1.93 19.67 -18.04
C LEU A 108 -1.30 20.07 -16.69
N SER A 109 -0.15 20.74 -16.71
CA SER A 109 0.49 21.24 -15.50
C SER A 109 -0.41 22.22 -14.75
N GLU A 110 -1.10 23.12 -15.46
CA GLU A 110 -2.05 24.05 -14.86
C GLU A 110 -3.22 23.32 -14.19
N MET A 111 -3.74 22.28 -14.85
CA MET A 111 -4.82 21.48 -14.30
C MET A 111 -4.40 20.78 -13.01
N ILE A 112 -3.18 20.24 -13.00
CA ILE A 112 -2.62 19.59 -11.80
C ILE A 112 -2.45 20.60 -10.67
N ASP A 113 -1.93 21.79 -10.95
CA ASP A 113 -1.74 22.83 -9.95
C ASP A 113 -3.08 23.26 -9.33
N LYS A 114 -4.13 23.39 -10.13
CA LYS A 114 -5.46 23.72 -9.62
C LYS A 114 -6.01 22.65 -8.68
N GLU A 115 -5.81 21.39 -9.01
CA GLU A 115 -6.25 20.29 -8.15
C GLU A 115 -5.47 20.25 -6.84
N GLY A 116 -4.16 20.50 -6.90
CA GLY A 116 -3.29 20.51 -5.74
C GLY A 116 -3.50 21.71 -4.81
N SER A 117 -4.16 22.75 -5.29
CA SER A 117 -4.42 23.98 -4.51
C SER A 117 -5.72 23.96 -3.71
N LYS A 118 -6.52 22.92 -3.87
CA LYS A 118 -7.82 22.83 -3.18
C LYS A 118 -7.68 22.42 -1.72
#